data_9ec2b9efb02fea28bc420a23901aabb7
#
_entry.id   9ec2b9efb02fea28bc420a23901aabb7
#
_cell.length_a   1.000
_cell.length_b   1.000
_cell.length_c   1.000
_cell.angle_alpha   90.00
_cell.angle_beta   90.00
_cell.angle_gamma   90.00
#
_symmetry.space_group_name_H-M   'P 1'
#
loop_
_entity.id
_entity.type
_entity.pdbx_description
1 polymer ?
#
loop_
_entity_poly.entity_id
_entity_poly.type
_entity_poly.pdbx_seq_one_letter_code
_entity_poly.pdbx_strand_id
1 'polypeptide(L)'
;LAQTVPMLHRALQQVSDTVAKGGRVLFVGTKRGASEAIAEAAKKSAQYFVNARWLGGTLTNWKTVSASIARLRKVDELLAGGAGAAGLTKKERLMLSREKAKLERALGGIKEMGGVPELLFVIDTNKEQLAIKEARRLNIPVVAIVDTNCDPDGITFPVPANDDAGRAIALYCDLVARAAIDGIGRGQGQAGVDIGASEAPMVEALPANDVGAAPAEEEAAGQTERFELLAAPRGAPDDLTNLTGVGPQLEKKLNEGGVFHYWQLAAMTPEDEAKLDADLKLNGRSARDGWIAQAKTLLEA
;
A
#
# COMPACT_ATOMS: atom_id res chain seq x y z
N LEU A 1 -19.83 -15.33 26.13
CA LEU A 1 -18.37 -15.37 25.91
C LEU A 1 -17.87 -16.77 25.58
N ALA A 2 -18.33 -17.84 26.27
CA ALA A 2 -17.88 -19.21 26.00
C ALA A 2 -18.14 -19.68 24.56
N GLN A 3 -19.18 -19.20 23.90
CA GLN A 3 -19.46 -19.47 22.48
C GLN A 3 -18.87 -18.40 21.55
N THR A 4 -18.93 -17.14 21.94
CA THR A 4 -18.45 -16.00 21.13
C THR A 4 -16.96 -16.11 20.81
N VAL A 5 -16.12 -16.42 21.81
CA VAL A 5 -14.65 -16.45 21.62
C VAL A 5 -14.20 -17.50 20.60
N PRO A 6 -14.60 -18.79 20.69
CA PRO A 6 -14.17 -19.78 19.70
C PRO A 6 -14.74 -19.52 18.30
N MET A 7 -15.97 -18.99 18.19
CA MET A 7 -16.56 -18.64 16.90
C MET A 7 -15.86 -17.44 16.28
N LEU A 8 -15.56 -16.42 17.07
CA LEU A 8 -14.76 -15.27 16.63
C LEU A 8 -13.37 -15.69 16.16
N HIS A 9 -12.69 -16.55 16.92
CA HIS A 9 -11.36 -17.03 16.54
C HIS A 9 -11.38 -17.74 15.17
N ARG A 10 -12.37 -18.60 14.92
CA ARG A 10 -12.53 -19.25 13.62
C ARG A 10 -12.79 -18.24 12.49
N ALA A 11 -13.60 -17.22 12.76
CA ALA A 11 -13.88 -16.15 11.81
C ALA A 11 -12.62 -15.35 11.48
N LEU A 12 -11.82 -14.97 12.49
CA LEU A 12 -10.56 -14.24 12.30
C LEU A 12 -9.52 -15.08 11.54
N GLN A 13 -9.45 -16.37 11.83
CA GLN A 13 -8.57 -17.29 11.10
C GLN A 13 -8.95 -17.36 9.61
N GLN A 14 -10.27 -17.47 9.31
CA GLN A 14 -10.75 -17.45 7.93
C GLN A 14 -10.43 -16.14 7.20
N VAL A 15 -10.55 -14.99 7.88
CA VAL A 15 -10.15 -13.68 7.32
C VAL A 15 -8.67 -13.69 6.97
N SER A 16 -7.81 -14.07 7.93
CA SER A 16 -6.37 -14.12 7.73
C SER A 16 -5.97 -15.09 6.61
N ASP A 17 -6.58 -16.27 6.53
CA ASP A 17 -6.31 -17.27 5.48
C ASP A 17 -6.78 -16.80 4.09
N THR A 18 -7.89 -16.07 4.02
CA THR A 18 -8.37 -15.50 2.75
C THR A 18 -7.41 -14.44 2.24
N VAL A 19 -6.97 -13.54 3.10
CA VAL A 19 -6.03 -12.46 2.73
C VAL A 19 -4.64 -13.01 2.42
N ALA A 20 -4.16 -14.02 3.15
CA ALA A 20 -2.88 -14.67 2.87
C ALA A 20 -2.81 -15.29 1.48
N LYS A 21 -3.95 -15.71 0.93
CA LYS A 21 -4.08 -16.21 -0.46
C LYS A 21 -4.23 -15.07 -1.49
N GLY A 22 -4.10 -13.81 -1.08
CA GLY A 22 -4.34 -12.64 -1.95
C GLY A 22 -5.81 -12.29 -2.13
N GLY A 23 -6.73 -12.88 -1.35
CA GLY A 23 -8.16 -12.60 -1.39
C GLY A 23 -8.50 -11.24 -0.77
N ARG A 24 -9.59 -10.65 -1.24
CA ARG A 24 -10.11 -9.35 -0.80
C ARG A 24 -11.23 -9.53 0.20
N VAL A 25 -11.21 -8.72 1.25
CA VAL A 25 -12.26 -8.69 2.28
C VAL A 25 -13.07 -7.41 2.10
N LEU A 26 -14.39 -7.54 2.04
CA LEU A 26 -15.29 -6.40 1.99
C LEU A 26 -15.98 -6.22 3.35
N PHE A 27 -15.70 -5.11 4.00
CA PHE A 27 -16.33 -4.69 5.25
C PHE A 27 -17.66 -4.01 4.95
N VAL A 28 -18.75 -4.48 5.54
CA VAL A 28 -20.10 -3.98 5.28
C VAL A 28 -20.79 -3.59 6.58
N GLY A 29 -21.26 -2.36 6.65
CA GLY A 29 -22.07 -1.89 7.77
C GLY A 29 -22.54 -0.47 7.56
N THR A 30 -23.82 -0.35 7.24
CA THR A 30 -24.48 0.92 6.95
C THR A 30 -25.16 1.53 8.17
N LYS A 31 -25.10 0.87 9.33
CA LYS A 31 -25.57 1.39 10.61
C LYS A 31 -24.75 2.62 10.99
N ARG A 32 -25.41 3.71 11.42
CA ARG A 32 -24.74 4.97 11.76
C ARG A 32 -23.61 4.81 12.77
N GLY A 33 -23.76 3.92 13.75
CA GLY A 33 -22.73 3.64 14.76
C GLY A 33 -21.57 2.78 14.26
N ALA A 34 -21.72 2.06 13.14
CA ALA A 34 -20.70 1.19 12.57
C ALA A 34 -19.95 1.85 11.40
N SER A 35 -20.55 2.84 10.75
CA SER A 35 -20.08 3.43 9.50
C SER A 35 -18.63 3.93 9.55
N GLU A 36 -18.23 4.58 10.63
CA GLU A 36 -16.87 5.12 10.81
C GLU A 36 -15.87 4.03 11.15
N ALA A 37 -16.21 3.18 12.14
CA ALA A 37 -15.36 2.07 12.57
C ALA A 37 -15.03 1.10 11.42
N ILE A 38 -16.01 0.79 10.57
CA ILE A 38 -15.85 -0.03 9.37
C ILE A 38 -14.89 0.61 8.37
N ALA A 39 -15.06 1.91 8.09
CA ALA A 39 -14.21 2.61 7.13
C ALA A 39 -12.76 2.70 7.63
N GLU A 40 -12.55 2.97 8.93
CA GLU A 40 -11.23 3.02 9.53
C GLU A 40 -10.53 1.65 9.52
N ALA A 41 -11.24 0.59 9.93
CA ALA A 41 -10.71 -0.76 9.97
C ALA A 41 -10.29 -1.25 8.58
N ALA A 42 -11.13 -1.04 7.57
CA ALA A 42 -10.84 -1.40 6.20
C ALA A 42 -9.63 -0.64 5.64
N LYS A 43 -9.53 0.68 5.91
CA LYS A 43 -8.36 1.49 5.50
C LYS A 43 -7.08 1.02 6.19
N LYS A 44 -7.11 0.73 7.49
CA LYS A 44 -5.94 0.23 8.25
C LYS A 44 -5.40 -1.09 7.69
N SER A 45 -6.30 -1.96 7.22
CA SER A 45 -5.95 -3.28 6.70
C SER A 45 -5.81 -3.33 5.17
N ALA A 46 -5.80 -2.17 4.48
CA ALA A 46 -5.79 -2.09 3.02
C ALA A 46 -6.89 -2.93 2.35
N GLN A 47 -8.06 -3.01 3.00
CA GLN A 47 -9.23 -3.73 2.52
C GLN A 47 -10.34 -2.75 2.09
N TYR A 48 -11.45 -3.28 1.61
CA TYR A 48 -12.54 -2.52 1.01
C TYR A 48 -13.74 -2.40 1.94
N PHE A 49 -14.58 -1.38 1.74
CA PHE A 49 -15.74 -1.18 2.61
C PHE A 49 -16.94 -0.57 1.91
N VAL A 50 -18.12 -0.86 2.47
CA VAL A 50 -19.38 -0.18 2.17
C VAL A 50 -20.02 0.25 3.50
N ASN A 51 -20.02 1.55 3.77
CA ASN A 51 -20.43 2.11 5.06
C ASN A 51 -21.60 3.10 4.99
N ALA A 52 -22.13 3.41 3.79
CA ALA A 52 -23.22 4.37 3.64
C ALA A 52 -24.54 3.71 3.26
N ARG A 53 -24.57 2.99 2.17
CA ARG A 53 -25.75 2.26 1.68
C ARG A 53 -25.32 1.13 0.77
N TRP A 54 -25.84 -0.08 1.02
CA TRP A 54 -25.71 -1.16 0.07
C TRP A 54 -26.58 -0.90 -1.16
N LEU A 55 -26.00 -0.91 -2.34
CA LEU A 55 -26.73 -0.82 -3.59
C LEU A 55 -27.11 -2.24 -4.04
N GLY A 56 -28.40 -2.46 -4.34
CA GLY A 56 -28.81 -3.78 -4.87
C GLY A 56 -28.05 -4.12 -6.15
N GLY A 57 -27.50 -5.33 -6.19
CA GLY A 57 -26.67 -5.78 -7.28
C GLY A 57 -25.18 -5.42 -7.16
N THR A 58 -24.73 -4.95 -5.99
CA THR A 58 -23.31 -4.59 -5.79
C THR A 58 -22.37 -5.76 -6.10
N LEU A 59 -22.72 -6.97 -5.74
CA LEU A 59 -21.94 -8.17 -6.04
C LEU A 59 -22.46 -8.89 -7.29
N THR A 60 -23.77 -9.11 -7.36
CA THR A 60 -24.40 -9.90 -8.42
C THR A 60 -24.42 -9.20 -9.78
N ASN A 61 -24.32 -7.88 -9.82
CA ASN A 61 -24.22 -7.08 -11.04
C ASN A 61 -22.97 -6.19 -11.05
N TRP A 62 -21.81 -6.81 -10.77
CA TRP A 62 -20.53 -6.12 -10.69
C TRP A 62 -20.18 -5.32 -11.95
N LYS A 63 -20.60 -5.79 -13.13
CA LYS A 63 -20.37 -5.08 -14.40
C LYS A 63 -20.96 -3.66 -14.38
N THR A 64 -22.17 -3.48 -13.86
CA THR A 64 -22.81 -2.16 -13.76
C THR A 64 -22.15 -1.31 -12.67
N VAL A 65 -21.77 -1.93 -11.56
CA VAL A 65 -21.06 -1.24 -10.46
C VAL A 65 -19.70 -0.75 -10.92
N SER A 66 -18.94 -1.58 -11.63
CA SER A 66 -17.63 -1.19 -12.17
C SER A 66 -17.72 -0.06 -13.21
N ALA A 67 -18.80 -0.03 -14.02
CA ALA A 67 -19.06 1.12 -14.90
C ALA A 67 -19.33 2.41 -14.10
N SER A 68 -20.04 2.32 -12.97
CA SER A 68 -20.28 3.47 -12.07
C SER A 68 -19.00 3.92 -11.38
N ILE A 69 -18.11 2.99 -11.01
CA ILE A 69 -16.76 3.29 -10.47
C ILE A 69 -15.90 3.98 -11.54
N ALA A 70 -15.93 3.50 -12.78
CA ALA A 70 -15.23 4.15 -13.89
C ALA A 70 -15.74 5.58 -14.12
N ARG A 71 -17.05 5.80 -13.99
CA ARG A 71 -17.65 7.14 -14.03
C ARG A 71 -17.13 8.03 -12.90
N LEU A 72 -17.05 7.50 -11.68
CA LEU A 72 -16.49 8.21 -10.52
C LEU A 72 -15.04 8.65 -10.78
N ARG A 73 -14.19 7.75 -11.26
CA ARG A 73 -12.78 8.04 -11.60
C ARG A 73 -12.69 9.14 -12.67
N LYS A 74 -13.53 9.04 -13.74
CA LYS A 74 -13.56 10.07 -14.78
C LYS A 74 -13.98 11.44 -14.27
N VAL A 75 -14.95 11.50 -13.34
CA VAL A 75 -15.38 12.76 -12.72
C VAL A 75 -14.27 13.31 -11.82
N ASP A 76 -13.53 12.45 -11.10
CA ASP A 76 -12.36 12.83 -10.32
C ASP A 76 -11.29 13.48 -11.19
N GLU A 77 -10.93 12.86 -12.31
CA GLU A 77 -9.94 13.38 -13.27
C GLU A 77 -10.34 14.74 -13.85
N LEU A 78 -11.62 14.89 -14.24
CA LEU A 78 -12.13 16.16 -14.75
C LEU A 78 -12.07 17.28 -13.71
N LEU A 79 -12.37 16.99 -12.44
CA LEU A 79 -12.33 17.99 -11.37
C LEU A 79 -10.90 18.30 -10.90
N ALA A 80 -9.97 17.36 -11.04
CA ALA A 80 -8.55 17.54 -10.71
C ALA A 80 -7.78 18.37 -11.76
N GLY A 81 -8.41 18.79 -12.84
CA GLY A 81 -7.74 19.57 -13.88
C GLY A 81 -7.25 18.76 -15.06
N GLY A 82 -7.71 17.52 -15.22
CA GLY A 82 -7.36 16.64 -16.34
C GLY A 82 -7.86 17.15 -17.70
N ALA A 83 -7.56 16.37 -18.75
CA ALA A 83 -7.97 16.68 -20.13
C ALA A 83 -9.50 16.91 -20.21
N GLY A 84 -9.93 18.11 -20.56
CA GLY A 84 -11.34 18.54 -20.60
C GLY A 84 -11.77 19.47 -19.46
N ALA A 85 -10.95 19.71 -18.45
CA ALA A 85 -11.27 20.63 -17.36
C ALA A 85 -11.30 22.11 -17.78
N ALA A 86 -10.51 22.48 -18.80
CA ALA A 86 -10.35 23.87 -19.28
C ALA A 86 -11.61 24.45 -19.92
N GLY A 87 -12.57 23.62 -20.38
CA GLY A 87 -13.82 24.05 -21.00
C GLY A 87 -15.04 24.06 -20.08
N LEU A 88 -14.90 23.63 -18.80
CA LEU A 88 -16.04 23.48 -17.90
C LEU A 88 -16.49 24.83 -17.31
N THR A 89 -17.78 25.15 -17.46
CA THR A 89 -18.40 26.31 -16.81
C THR A 89 -18.52 26.07 -15.30
N LYS A 90 -18.69 27.16 -14.50
CA LYS A 90 -18.92 27.08 -13.05
C LYS A 90 -20.12 26.18 -12.70
N LYS A 91 -21.17 26.21 -13.48
CA LYS A 91 -22.39 25.41 -13.31
C LYS A 91 -22.06 23.91 -13.49
N GLU A 92 -21.34 23.56 -14.55
CA GLU A 92 -20.96 22.18 -14.83
C GLU A 92 -20.01 21.61 -13.73
N ARG A 93 -19.01 22.39 -13.30
CA ARG A 93 -18.16 22.01 -12.15
C ARG A 93 -18.96 21.73 -10.91
N LEU A 94 -19.94 22.56 -10.57
CA LEU A 94 -20.80 22.35 -9.42
C LEU A 94 -21.65 21.08 -9.57
N MET A 95 -22.18 20.80 -10.77
CA MET A 95 -22.94 19.58 -11.03
C MET A 95 -22.05 18.34 -10.89
N LEU A 96 -20.86 18.34 -11.49
CA LEU A 96 -19.88 17.26 -11.37
C LEU A 96 -19.42 17.04 -9.93
N SER A 97 -19.19 18.12 -9.16
CA SER A 97 -18.83 18.03 -7.74
C SER A 97 -19.94 17.36 -6.91
N ARG A 98 -21.21 17.67 -7.19
CA ARG A 98 -22.34 17.00 -6.52
C ARG A 98 -22.49 15.53 -6.94
N GLU A 99 -22.28 15.23 -8.22
CA GLU A 99 -22.26 13.87 -8.75
C GLU A 99 -21.14 13.07 -8.09
N LYS A 100 -19.91 13.61 -8.02
CA LYS A 100 -18.77 13.02 -7.33
C LYS A 100 -19.11 12.70 -5.88
N ALA A 101 -19.59 13.67 -5.11
CA ALA A 101 -19.93 13.48 -3.70
C ALA A 101 -20.97 12.36 -3.48
N LYS A 102 -21.94 12.23 -4.39
CA LYS A 102 -22.96 11.17 -4.35
C LYS A 102 -22.35 9.80 -4.64
N LEU A 103 -21.50 9.69 -5.68
CA LEU A 103 -20.85 8.44 -6.06
C LEU A 103 -19.79 8.03 -5.04
N GLU A 104 -18.98 8.96 -4.55
CA GLU A 104 -17.95 8.74 -3.54
C GLU A 104 -18.54 8.19 -2.24
N ARG A 105 -19.67 8.74 -1.81
CA ARG A 105 -20.38 8.26 -0.62
C ARG A 105 -20.86 6.82 -0.78
N ALA A 106 -21.25 6.40 -1.99
CA ALA A 106 -21.80 5.07 -2.23
C ALA A 106 -20.74 4.02 -2.60
N LEU A 107 -19.72 4.42 -3.35
CA LEU A 107 -18.76 3.52 -4.02
C LEU A 107 -17.30 3.81 -3.64
N GLY A 108 -17.03 4.87 -2.87
CA GLY A 108 -15.66 5.28 -2.54
C GLY A 108 -14.83 4.17 -1.90
N GLY A 109 -15.44 3.40 -0.98
CA GLY A 109 -14.76 2.30 -0.29
C GLY A 109 -14.47 1.08 -1.15
N ILE A 110 -15.07 0.96 -2.34
CA ILE A 110 -14.85 -0.14 -3.29
C ILE A 110 -14.23 0.33 -4.61
N LYS A 111 -13.79 1.58 -4.68
CA LYS A 111 -13.24 2.21 -5.89
C LYS A 111 -12.03 1.43 -6.46
N GLU A 112 -11.18 0.90 -5.59
CA GLU A 112 -9.94 0.19 -5.95
C GLU A 112 -10.08 -1.35 -5.91
N MET A 113 -11.27 -1.89 -5.64
CA MET A 113 -11.46 -3.33 -5.42
C MET A 113 -11.21 -4.21 -6.67
N GLY A 114 -11.43 -3.67 -7.86
CA GLY A 114 -11.11 -4.34 -9.13
C GLY A 114 -11.97 -5.56 -9.48
N GLY A 115 -12.70 -6.16 -8.53
CA GLY A 115 -13.52 -7.36 -8.73
C GLY A 115 -14.41 -7.66 -7.53
N VAL A 116 -15.10 -8.79 -7.55
CA VAL A 116 -15.93 -9.28 -6.45
C VAL A 116 -15.00 -9.75 -5.32
N PRO A 117 -15.31 -9.47 -4.03
CA PRO A 117 -14.48 -9.90 -2.90
C PRO A 117 -14.61 -11.40 -2.65
N GLU A 118 -13.62 -11.99 -2.01
CA GLU A 118 -13.56 -13.40 -1.64
C GLU A 118 -14.16 -13.67 -0.25
N LEU A 119 -14.38 -12.62 0.56
CA LEU A 119 -15.02 -12.72 1.89
C LEU A 119 -15.75 -11.43 2.22
N LEU A 120 -16.92 -11.53 2.86
CA LEU A 120 -17.64 -10.42 3.47
C LEU A 120 -17.50 -10.45 4.99
N PHE A 121 -17.26 -9.27 5.59
CA PHE A 121 -17.46 -9.04 7.02
C PHE A 121 -18.63 -8.08 7.22
N VAL A 122 -19.65 -8.50 7.96
CA VAL A 122 -20.92 -7.77 8.08
C VAL A 122 -21.22 -7.43 9.53
N ILE A 123 -21.62 -6.18 9.78
CA ILE A 123 -22.17 -5.73 11.06
C ILE A 123 -23.63 -5.33 10.85
N ASP A 124 -24.53 -5.80 11.73
CA ASP A 124 -25.98 -5.65 11.66
C ASP A 124 -26.60 -6.38 10.46
N THR A 125 -26.76 -7.69 10.61
CA THR A 125 -27.30 -8.57 9.55
C THR A 125 -28.72 -8.21 9.12
N ASN A 126 -29.53 -7.60 10.01
CA ASN A 126 -30.89 -7.17 9.67
C ASN A 126 -30.90 -6.04 8.63
N LYS A 127 -29.97 -5.10 8.71
CA LYS A 127 -29.85 -4.03 7.71
C LYS A 127 -29.20 -4.51 6.42
N GLU A 128 -28.25 -5.43 6.53
CA GLU A 128 -27.42 -5.88 5.42
C GLU A 128 -27.91 -7.19 4.80
N GLN A 129 -29.17 -7.56 5.00
CA GLN A 129 -29.76 -8.78 4.42
C GLN A 129 -29.55 -8.90 2.91
N LEU A 130 -29.57 -7.76 2.20
CA LEU A 130 -29.37 -7.76 0.74
C LEU A 130 -27.95 -8.17 0.38
N ALA A 131 -26.95 -7.67 1.12
CA ALA A 131 -25.54 -8.05 0.94
C ALA A 131 -25.32 -9.54 1.20
N ILE A 132 -25.91 -10.08 2.28
CA ILE A 132 -25.84 -11.50 2.64
C ILE A 132 -26.50 -12.38 1.56
N LYS A 133 -27.68 -12.01 1.05
CA LYS A 133 -28.36 -12.72 -0.04
C LYS A 133 -27.55 -12.74 -1.32
N GLU A 134 -26.91 -11.61 -1.67
CA GLU A 134 -26.03 -11.53 -2.85
C GLU A 134 -24.77 -12.38 -2.67
N ALA A 135 -24.12 -12.32 -1.50
CA ALA A 135 -22.96 -13.14 -1.18
C ALA A 135 -23.27 -14.64 -1.26
N ARG A 136 -24.40 -15.07 -0.66
CA ARG A 136 -24.90 -16.45 -0.73
C ARG A 136 -25.11 -16.91 -2.17
N ARG A 137 -25.69 -16.06 -3.03
CA ARG A 137 -25.90 -16.38 -4.44
C ARG A 137 -24.60 -16.60 -5.22
N LEU A 138 -23.51 -15.94 -4.81
CA LEU A 138 -22.20 -16.05 -5.42
C LEU A 138 -21.27 -17.01 -4.66
N ASN A 139 -21.77 -17.72 -3.63
CA ASN A 139 -20.99 -18.60 -2.75
C ASN A 139 -19.80 -17.89 -2.08
N ILE A 140 -19.94 -16.61 -1.76
CA ILE A 140 -18.93 -15.86 -1.02
C ILE A 140 -19.17 -16.09 0.48
N PRO A 141 -18.16 -16.55 1.24
CA PRO A 141 -18.28 -16.74 2.67
C PRO A 141 -18.53 -15.42 3.40
N VAL A 142 -19.43 -15.47 4.38
CA VAL A 142 -19.85 -14.32 5.18
C VAL A 142 -19.46 -14.55 6.63
N VAL A 143 -18.65 -13.65 7.17
CA VAL A 143 -18.42 -13.46 8.60
C VAL A 143 -19.37 -12.37 9.08
N ALA A 144 -20.20 -12.62 10.06
CA ALA A 144 -21.10 -11.59 10.56
C ALA A 144 -21.20 -11.57 12.07
N ILE A 145 -21.34 -10.37 12.62
CA ILE A 145 -21.73 -10.15 14.01
C ILE A 145 -23.24 -10.30 14.07
N VAL A 146 -23.69 -11.23 14.91
CA VAL A 146 -25.10 -11.63 15.02
C VAL A 146 -25.57 -11.32 16.44
N ASP A 147 -26.50 -10.40 16.57
CA ASP A 147 -27.17 -10.07 17.82
C ASP A 147 -28.45 -10.93 18.00
N THR A 148 -29.08 -10.84 19.15
CA THR A 148 -30.25 -11.63 19.55
C THR A 148 -31.47 -11.47 18.66
N ASN A 149 -31.61 -10.35 17.97
CA ASN A 149 -32.67 -10.02 17.02
C ASN A 149 -32.35 -10.41 15.55
N CYS A 150 -31.22 -11.08 15.33
CA CYS A 150 -30.72 -11.40 14.00
C CYS A 150 -30.90 -12.88 13.66
N ASP A 151 -31.20 -13.16 12.39
CA ASP A 151 -31.26 -14.52 11.85
C ASP A 151 -29.86 -14.93 11.34
N PRO A 152 -29.30 -16.04 11.83
CA PRO A 152 -27.99 -16.54 11.35
C PRO A 152 -28.04 -17.25 10.00
N ASP A 153 -29.23 -17.43 9.38
CA ASP A 153 -29.33 -18.15 8.11
C ASP A 153 -28.56 -17.44 6.98
N GLY A 154 -27.79 -18.22 6.25
CA GLY A 154 -26.94 -17.71 5.15
C GLY A 154 -25.61 -17.13 5.58
N ILE A 155 -25.25 -17.17 6.87
CA ILE A 155 -23.98 -16.72 7.41
C ILE A 155 -23.04 -17.92 7.59
N THR A 156 -21.86 -17.86 7.00
CA THR A 156 -20.88 -18.96 7.06
C THR A 156 -20.19 -19.02 8.42
N PHE A 157 -19.83 -17.85 8.96
CA PHE A 157 -19.15 -17.70 10.24
C PHE A 157 -19.91 -16.71 11.13
N PRO A 158 -21.00 -17.15 11.80
CA PRO A 158 -21.72 -16.29 12.71
C PRO A 158 -20.93 -16.09 14.01
N VAL A 159 -20.85 -14.85 14.47
CA VAL A 159 -20.23 -14.48 15.75
C VAL A 159 -21.31 -13.86 16.64
N PRO A 160 -21.84 -14.59 17.64
CA PRO A 160 -22.82 -14.05 18.56
C PRO A 160 -22.24 -12.92 19.39
N ALA A 161 -22.70 -11.69 19.15
CA ALA A 161 -22.17 -10.51 19.81
C ALA A 161 -23.07 -9.30 19.64
N ASN A 162 -22.82 -8.25 20.43
CA ASN A 162 -23.57 -7.00 20.40
C ASN A 162 -23.14 -6.13 19.19
N ASP A 163 -24.10 -5.77 18.36
CA ASP A 163 -23.93 -4.93 17.18
C ASP A 163 -24.40 -3.47 17.37
N ASP A 164 -24.88 -3.09 18.57
CA ASP A 164 -25.36 -1.75 18.90
C ASP A 164 -24.32 -0.85 19.54
N ALA A 165 -23.51 -1.39 20.44
CA ALA A 165 -22.54 -0.60 21.20
C ALA A 165 -21.32 -0.22 20.34
N GLY A 166 -21.09 1.08 20.14
CA GLY A 166 -19.98 1.58 19.31
C GLY A 166 -18.60 1.03 19.74
N ARG A 167 -18.36 0.83 21.05
CA ARG A 167 -17.12 0.20 21.55
C ARG A 167 -17.01 -1.28 21.17
N ALA A 168 -18.11 -2.02 21.16
CA ALA A 168 -18.12 -3.42 20.74
C ALA A 168 -17.85 -3.52 19.22
N ILE A 169 -18.52 -2.68 18.42
CA ILE A 169 -18.32 -2.59 16.98
C ILE A 169 -16.86 -2.27 16.66
N ALA A 170 -16.29 -1.24 17.31
CA ALA A 170 -14.90 -0.85 17.11
C ALA A 170 -13.93 -2.00 17.45
N LEU A 171 -14.18 -2.75 18.53
CA LEU A 171 -13.38 -3.92 18.90
C LEU A 171 -13.42 -5.00 17.80
N TYR A 172 -14.59 -5.37 17.31
CA TYR A 172 -14.70 -6.41 16.27
C TYR A 172 -14.06 -5.95 14.96
N CYS A 173 -14.27 -4.70 14.57
CA CYS A 173 -13.63 -4.11 13.40
C CYS A 173 -12.10 -4.13 13.51
N ASP A 174 -11.54 -3.77 14.68
CA ASP A 174 -10.09 -3.77 14.91
C ASP A 174 -9.52 -5.20 14.89
N LEU A 175 -10.20 -6.18 15.49
CA LEU A 175 -9.77 -7.57 15.46
C LEU A 175 -9.76 -8.14 14.05
N VAL A 176 -10.78 -7.86 13.24
CA VAL A 176 -10.84 -8.31 11.84
C VAL A 176 -9.77 -7.59 10.99
N ALA A 177 -9.53 -6.31 11.23
CA ALA A 177 -8.46 -5.57 10.56
C ALA A 177 -7.08 -6.15 10.88
N ARG A 178 -6.80 -6.48 12.15
CA ARG A 178 -5.55 -7.15 12.56
C ARG A 178 -5.39 -8.52 11.92
N ALA A 179 -6.45 -9.32 11.86
CA ALA A 179 -6.44 -10.61 11.18
C ALA A 179 -6.14 -10.47 9.68
N ALA A 180 -6.66 -9.43 9.03
CA ALA A 180 -6.36 -9.14 7.63
C ALA A 180 -4.89 -8.69 7.45
N ILE A 181 -4.36 -7.85 8.34
CA ILE A 181 -2.94 -7.43 8.33
C ILE A 181 -2.02 -8.64 8.54
N ASP A 182 -2.33 -9.53 9.50
CA ASP A 182 -1.61 -10.79 9.70
C ASP A 182 -1.64 -11.66 8.43
N GLY A 183 -2.78 -11.73 7.76
CA GLY A 183 -2.91 -12.42 6.48
C GLY A 183 -2.01 -11.84 5.40
N ILE A 184 -1.93 -10.50 5.27
CA ILE A 184 -1.01 -9.83 4.34
C ILE A 184 0.44 -10.22 4.66
N GLY A 185 0.84 -10.13 5.94
CA GLY A 185 2.19 -10.52 6.37
C GLY A 185 2.53 -11.98 6.04
N ARG A 186 1.60 -12.92 6.31
CA ARG A 186 1.78 -14.34 5.94
C ARG A 186 1.85 -14.56 4.44
N GLY A 187 1.03 -13.85 3.65
CA GLY A 187 1.03 -13.93 2.20
C GLY A 187 2.34 -13.42 1.59
N GLN A 188 2.88 -12.32 2.08
CA GLN A 188 4.16 -11.76 1.65
C GLN A 188 5.33 -12.65 2.06
N GLY A 189 5.32 -13.24 3.26
CA GLY A 189 6.33 -14.21 3.70
C GLY A 189 6.35 -15.48 2.84
N GLN A 190 5.19 -15.97 2.38
CA GLN A 190 5.10 -17.09 1.45
C GLN A 190 5.60 -16.73 0.05
N ALA A 191 5.48 -15.46 -0.36
CA ALA A 191 6.02 -14.95 -1.62
C ALA A 191 7.55 -14.67 -1.56
N GLY A 192 8.21 -14.96 -0.44
CA GLY A 192 9.65 -14.73 -0.24
C GLY A 192 10.03 -13.27 -0.02
N VAL A 193 9.05 -12.39 0.26
CA VAL A 193 9.31 -11.01 0.68
C VAL A 193 9.56 -11.03 2.19
N ASP A 194 10.81 -10.93 2.59
CA ASP A 194 11.21 -10.84 3.99
C ASP A 194 10.87 -9.45 4.55
N ILE A 195 9.75 -9.35 5.26
CA ILE A 195 9.31 -8.09 5.90
C ILE A 195 10.07 -7.82 7.21
N GLY A 196 10.80 -8.83 7.71
CA GLY A 196 11.54 -8.76 8.98
C GLY A 196 12.96 -8.20 8.85
N ALA A 197 13.47 -8.02 7.63
CA ALA A 197 14.86 -7.60 7.39
C ALA A 197 15.13 -6.09 7.56
N SER A 198 14.11 -5.25 7.84
CA SER A 198 14.29 -3.79 7.89
C SER A 198 14.48 -3.16 9.25
N GLU A 199 14.49 -3.92 10.35
CA GLU A 199 14.85 -3.39 11.67
C GLU A 199 15.94 -4.24 12.31
N ALA A 200 17.19 -3.80 12.16
CA ALA A 200 18.26 -4.23 13.06
C ALA A 200 17.87 -3.79 14.48
N PRO A 201 17.88 -4.69 15.49
CA PRO A 201 17.61 -4.30 16.87
C PRO A 201 18.60 -3.21 17.28
N MET A 202 18.09 -2.10 17.82
CA MET A 202 18.92 -1.07 18.44
C MET A 202 19.77 -1.75 19.52
N VAL A 203 21.04 -1.88 19.26
CA VAL A 203 22.01 -2.34 20.26
C VAL A 203 22.13 -1.23 21.28
N GLU A 204 21.50 -1.41 22.44
CA GLU A 204 21.75 -0.56 23.61
C GLU A 204 23.22 -0.72 23.96
N ALA A 205 24.00 0.36 23.83
CA ALA A 205 25.41 0.38 24.17
C ALA A 205 25.57 0.23 25.69
N LEU A 206 25.94 -0.96 26.14
CA LEU A 206 26.41 -1.17 27.50
C LEU A 206 27.78 -0.50 27.67
N PRO A 207 28.08 0.14 28.83
CA PRO A 207 29.33 0.83 29.04
C PRO A 207 30.50 -0.15 29.00
N ALA A 208 31.55 0.24 28.28
CA ALA A 208 32.77 -0.52 28.09
C ALA A 208 33.49 -0.80 29.39
N ASN A 209 33.81 -2.08 29.64
CA ASN A 209 34.93 -2.47 30.50
C ASN A 209 36.06 -3.03 29.63
N ASP A 210 37.19 -2.33 29.73
CA ASP A 210 38.47 -2.70 29.15
C ASP A 210 38.93 -4.09 29.58
N VAL A 211 39.24 -4.96 28.65
CA VAL A 211 40.45 -5.84 28.68
C VAL A 211 40.72 -6.42 27.30
N GLY A 212 41.97 -6.39 26.94
CA GLY A 212 42.59 -6.41 25.64
C GLY A 212 42.68 -7.74 24.87
N ALA A 213 43.32 -7.55 23.74
CA ALA A 213 44.01 -8.47 22.84
C ALA A 213 43.24 -9.21 21.73
N ALA A 214 43.51 -8.71 20.56
CA ALA A 214 43.44 -9.12 19.17
C ALA A 214 43.79 -10.60 18.82
N PRO A 215 43.75 -11.04 17.52
CA PRO A 215 42.86 -10.73 16.41
C PRO A 215 42.42 -12.01 15.65
N ALA A 216 41.41 -11.95 14.82
CA ALA A 216 41.27 -12.65 13.52
C ALA A 216 39.88 -12.32 12.94
N GLU A 217 39.89 -11.62 11.85
CA GLU A 217 39.37 -11.95 10.52
C GLU A 217 37.91 -12.42 10.41
N GLU A 218 37.22 -11.56 9.77
CA GLU A 218 36.40 -11.52 8.53
C GLU A 218 34.97 -11.93 8.78
N GLU A 219 33.96 -11.33 8.24
CA GLU A 219 33.66 -10.46 7.10
C GLU A 219 32.25 -9.89 7.22
N ALA A 220 32.07 -8.76 6.56
CA ALA A 220 30.88 -8.21 5.92
C ALA A 220 29.76 -7.70 6.86
N ALA A 221 29.25 -6.51 6.71
CA ALA A 221 29.25 -5.47 5.71
C ALA A 221 28.67 -4.22 6.31
N GLY A 222 29.41 -3.17 6.32
CA GLY A 222 28.90 -1.81 6.34
C GLY A 222 29.40 -1.20 5.05
N GLN A 223 28.61 -1.24 3.99
CA GLN A 223 28.95 -0.54 2.76
C GLN A 223 28.73 0.96 2.97
N THR A 224 29.73 1.64 3.48
CA THR A 224 30.00 3.00 3.04
C THR A 224 30.30 2.89 1.56
N GLU A 225 29.41 3.43 0.74
CA GLU A 225 29.55 3.49 -0.72
C GLU A 225 30.89 4.13 -1.07
N ARG A 226 31.87 3.29 -1.39
CA ARG A 226 33.15 3.72 -1.99
C ARG A 226 32.91 3.83 -3.49
N PHE A 227 33.49 4.87 -4.10
CA PHE A 227 33.49 4.99 -5.54
C PHE A 227 34.04 3.71 -6.18
N GLU A 228 33.25 3.07 -7.03
CA GLU A 228 33.59 1.86 -7.76
C GLU A 228 33.16 1.98 -9.21
N LEU A 229 34.08 1.73 -10.14
CA LEU A 229 33.76 1.66 -11.57
C LEU A 229 33.10 0.30 -11.85
N LEU A 230 31.92 0.32 -12.45
CA LEU A 230 31.16 -0.87 -12.76
C LEU A 230 31.37 -1.32 -14.21
N ALA A 231 31.47 -2.63 -14.43
CA ALA A 231 31.53 -3.21 -15.78
C ALA A 231 30.14 -3.22 -16.48
N ALA A 232 29.05 -3.13 -15.69
CA ALA A 232 27.67 -3.01 -16.16
C ALA A 232 26.81 -2.32 -15.09
N PRO A 233 25.70 -1.64 -15.47
CA PRO A 233 24.85 -0.94 -14.51
C PRO A 233 24.20 -1.91 -13.51
N ARG A 234 24.10 -1.54 -12.25
CA ARG A 234 23.35 -2.28 -11.22
C ARG A 234 21.87 -1.84 -11.25
N GLY A 235 21.08 -2.45 -12.12
CA GLY A 235 19.68 -2.10 -12.35
C GLY A 235 19.48 -1.20 -13.57
N ALA A 236 18.46 -0.33 -13.55
CA ALA A 236 18.29 0.67 -14.61
C ALA A 236 19.34 1.78 -14.43
N PRO A 237 20.11 2.15 -15.46
CA PRO A 237 21.06 3.26 -15.39
C PRO A 237 20.34 4.59 -15.15
N ASP A 238 20.95 5.48 -14.36
CA ASP A 238 20.42 6.81 -14.13
C ASP A 238 20.70 7.73 -15.32
N ASP A 239 19.82 8.70 -15.55
CA ASP A 239 20.00 9.70 -16.62
C ASP A 239 21.00 10.78 -16.20
N LEU A 240 22.28 10.56 -16.53
CA LEU A 240 23.37 11.47 -16.17
C LEU A 240 23.29 12.81 -16.90
N THR A 241 22.42 12.97 -17.90
CA THR A 241 22.24 14.26 -18.61
C THR A 241 21.61 15.34 -17.73
N ASN A 242 21.01 14.96 -16.58
CA ASN A 242 20.48 15.91 -15.60
C ASN A 242 21.59 16.68 -14.83
N LEU A 243 22.84 16.26 -14.95
CA LEU A 243 23.98 16.98 -14.38
C LEU A 243 24.39 18.12 -15.31
N THR A 244 24.67 19.29 -14.74
CA THR A 244 25.10 20.47 -15.49
C THR A 244 26.39 20.18 -16.25
N GLY A 245 26.37 20.38 -17.56
CA GLY A 245 27.54 20.16 -18.43
C GLY A 245 27.69 18.74 -18.97
N VAL A 246 26.78 17.80 -18.60
CA VAL A 246 26.73 16.45 -19.14
C VAL A 246 25.73 16.38 -20.29
N GLY A 247 26.20 16.24 -21.49
CA GLY A 247 25.36 16.00 -22.66
C GLY A 247 25.37 14.51 -23.07
N PRO A 248 24.51 14.10 -24.03
CA PRO A 248 24.35 12.67 -24.41
C PRO A 248 25.65 11.99 -24.89
N GLN A 249 26.61 12.74 -25.41
CA GLN A 249 27.90 12.20 -25.81
C GLN A 249 28.82 11.98 -24.60
N LEU A 250 28.69 12.83 -23.58
CA LEU A 250 29.50 12.73 -22.37
C LEU A 250 28.96 11.65 -21.44
N GLU A 251 27.65 11.51 -21.37
CA GLU A 251 26.96 10.39 -20.69
C GLU A 251 27.43 9.03 -21.23
N LYS A 252 27.52 8.88 -22.57
CA LYS A 252 28.05 7.65 -23.17
C LYS A 252 29.48 7.37 -22.74
N LYS A 253 30.33 8.40 -22.67
CA LYS A 253 31.71 8.25 -22.20
C LYS A 253 31.81 7.89 -20.72
N LEU A 254 30.92 8.44 -19.87
CA LEU A 254 30.82 8.07 -18.46
C LEU A 254 30.38 6.62 -18.29
N ASN A 255 29.38 6.18 -19.07
CA ASN A 255 28.92 4.80 -19.10
C ASN A 255 30.02 3.83 -19.61
N GLU A 256 30.77 4.19 -20.64
CA GLU A 256 31.92 3.43 -21.15
C GLU A 256 33.04 3.39 -20.11
N GLY A 257 33.17 4.43 -19.28
CA GLY A 257 34.10 4.52 -18.15
C GLY A 257 33.63 3.79 -16.88
N GLY A 258 32.44 3.16 -16.90
CA GLY A 258 31.91 2.40 -15.75
C GLY A 258 31.14 3.23 -14.73
N VAL A 259 30.72 4.43 -15.08
CA VAL A 259 29.88 5.32 -14.24
C VAL A 259 28.47 5.35 -14.82
N PHE A 260 27.51 4.74 -14.13
CA PHE A 260 26.13 4.58 -14.56
C PHE A 260 25.11 5.23 -13.62
N HIS A 261 25.52 5.52 -12.37
CA HIS A 261 24.60 5.93 -11.32
C HIS A 261 25.07 7.18 -10.57
N TYR A 262 24.11 7.98 -10.09
CA TYR A 262 24.41 9.18 -9.28
C TYR A 262 25.17 8.85 -8.00
N TRP A 263 24.90 7.70 -7.34
CA TRP A 263 25.59 7.30 -6.13
C TRP A 263 27.11 7.10 -6.34
N GLN A 264 27.53 6.64 -7.53
CA GLN A 264 28.95 6.51 -7.86
C GLN A 264 29.65 7.89 -7.85
N LEU A 265 29.01 8.89 -8.48
CA LEU A 265 29.52 10.26 -8.50
C LEU A 265 29.50 10.92 -7.11
N ALA A 266 28.45 10.64 -6.31
CA ALA A 266 28.31 11.17 -4.96
C ALA A 266 29.33 10.60 -3.97
N ALA A 267 29.79 9.37 -4.19
CA ALA A 267 30.80 8.67 -3.37
C ALA A 267 32.25 8.97 -3.79
N MET A 268 32.46 9.73 -4.87
CA MET A 268 33.81 10.06 -5.36
C MET A 268 34.57 10.93 -4.38
N THR A 269 35.86 10.57 -4.18
CA THR A 269 36.84 11.46 -3.52
C THR A 269 37.45 12.42 -4.55
N PRO A 270 38.03 13.56 -4.13
CA PRO A 270 38.71 14.46 -5.05
C PRO A 270 39.86 13.81 -5.86
N GLU A 271 40.45 12.73 -5.31
CA GLU A 271 41.49 11.95 -5.98
C GLU A 271 40.89 11.05 -7.09
N ASP A 272 39.73 10.46 -6.84
CA ASP A 272 39.01 9.63 -7.80
C ASP A 272 38.43 10.47 -8.93
N GLU A 273 37.99 11.69 -8.60
CA GLU A 273 37.53 12.68 -9.57
C GLU A 273 38.64 13.07 -10.54
N ALA A 274 39.84 13.34 -10.01
CA ALA A 274 40.99 13.67 -10.84
C ALA A 274 41.43 12.52 -11.73
N LYS A 275 41.36 11.27 -11.27
CA LYS A 275 41.64 10.08 -12.08
C LYS A 275 40.62 9.90 -13.19
N LEU A 276 39.33 9.98 -12.87
CA LEU A 276 38.24 9.87 -13.87
C LEU A 276 38.37 10.96 -14.94
N ASP A 277 38.72 12.19 -14.53
CA ASP A 277 38.90 13.31 -15.45
C ASP A 277 40.07 13.05 -16.43
N ALA A 278 41.16 12.45 -15.92
CA ALA A 278 42.30 12.09 -16.73
C ALA A 278 41.99 10.92 -17.70
N ASP A 279 41.33 9.87 -17.23
CA ASP A 279 41.03 8.68 -18.02
C ASP A 279 40.01 8.97 -19.15
N LEU A 280 39.00 9.77 -18.88
CA LEU A 280 37.96 10.13 -19.83
C LEU A 280 38.26 11.43 -20.60
N LYS A 281 39.38 12.08 -20.31
CA LYS A 281 39.85 13.35 -20.92
C LYS A 281 38.77 14.46 -20.86
N LEU A 282 38.23 14.67 -19.66
CA LEU A 282 37.11 15.59 -19.42
C LEU A 282 37.57 17.06 -19.28
N ASN A 283 38.89 17.29 -19.19
CA ASN A 283 39.52 18.62 -19.07
C ASN A 283 39.05 19.44 -17.84
N GLY A 284 38.93 18.81 -16.68
CA GLY A 284 38.53 19.43 -15.41
C GLY A 284 37.06 19.82 -15.33
N ARG A 285 36.20 19.21 -16.14
CA ARG A 285 34.75 19.56 -16.16
C ARG A 285 34.07 19.08 -14.90
N SER A 286 34.40 17.90 -14.36
CA SER A 286 33.72 17.32 -13.19
C SER A 286 33.86 18.25 -11.97
N ALA A 287 35.05 18.74 -11.71
CA ALA A 287 35.31 19.66 -10.61
C ALA A 287 34.71 21.06 -10.87
N ARG A 288 34.85 21.58 -12.12
CA ARG A 288 34.39 22.93 -12.45
C ARG A 288 32.85 23.02 -12.40
N ASP A 289 32.16 22.01 -12.88
CA ASP A 289 30.70 21.97 -12.95
C ASP A 289 30.10 21.34 -11.68
N GLY A 290 30.91 20.86 -10.72
CA GLY A 290 30.51 20.41 -9.39
C GLY A 290 29.59 19.15 -9.38
N TRP A 291 29.94 18.14 -10.18
CA TRP A 291 29.12 16.95 -10.36
C TRP A 291 28.87 16.16 -9.08
N ILE A 292 29.86 16.09 -8.17
CA ILE A 292 29.71 15.42 -6.86
C ILE A 292 28.61 16.06 -6.02
N ALA A 293 28.55 17.40 -5.99
CA ALA A 293 27.53 18.12 -5.23
C ALA A 293 26.14 17.97 -5.86
N GLN A 294 26.06 18.02 -7.20
CA GLN A 294 24.81 17.83 -7.92
C GLN A 294 24.28 16.40 -7.79
N ALA A 295 25.15 15.39 -7.88
CA ALA A 295 24.77 13.98 -7.71
C ALA A 295 24.20 13.71 -6.30
N LYS A 296 24.79 14.32 -5.25
CA LYS A 296 24.26 14.23 -3.88
C LYS A 296 22.84 14.83 -3.77
N THR A 297 22.62 15.99 -4.40
CA THR A 297 21.30 16.64 -4.40
C THR A 297 20.24 15.82 -5.17
N LEU A 298 20.65 15.14 -6.26
CA LEU A 298 19.76 14.31 -7.06
C LEU A 298 19.44 12.94 -6.42
N LEU A 299 20.26 12.49 -5.46
CA LEU A 299 20.00 11.30 -4.64
C LEU A 299 19.05 11.58 -3.47
N GLU A 300 18.98 12.84 -3.02
CA GLU A 300 18.12 13.27 -1.91
C GLU A 300 16.71 13.74 -2.40
N ALA A 301 16.50 13.89 -3.71
CA ALA A 301 15.26 14.37 -4.33
C ALA A 301 14.36 13.21 -4.77
#